data_6fae0acc332f9270bcc8cbe50f45a409
#
_entry.id   6fae0acc332f9270bcc8cbe50f45a409
#
_cell.length_a   1.000
_cell.length_b   1.000
_cell.length_c   1.000
_cell.angle_alpha   90.00
_cell.angle_beta   90.00
_cell.angle_gamma   90.00
#
_symmetry.space_group_name_H-M   'P 1'
#
loop_
_entity.id
_entity.type
_entity.pdbx_description
1 polymer ?
#
loop_
_entity_poly.entity_id
_entity_poly.type
_entity_poly.pdbx_seq_one_letter_code
_entity_poly.pdbx_strand_id
1 'polypeptide(L)'
;MYQPTVNRELFDALSLVNRKLRAVFDARVKERGLTLSRARALFALTKKDGLNQRELADELDIETPTLVRLLDGMEKQGFIERRVEVSDRRAKQVHMTELGRTVADEILRLADEIRAEVLQGIDAAELAVTKRVVRAIADNVQSLARE
;
A
#
# COMPACT_ATOMS: atom_id res chain seq x y z
N MET A 1 3.94 27.64 19.35
CA MET A 1 2.64 28.02 19.96
C MET A 1 1.64 26.86 19.74
N TYR A 2 0.97 26.45 20.78
CA TYR A 2 -0.02 25.38 20.73
C TYR A 2 -1.33 25.90 20.13
N GLN A 3 -1.76 25.34 19.00
CA GLN A 3 -2.98 25.73 18.28
C GLN A 3 -3.86 24.50 18.03
N PRO A 4 -4.63 24.04 19.02
CA PRO A 4 -5.34 22.77 18.93
C PRO A 4 -6.35 22.69 17.79
N THR A 5 -7.01 23.78 17.44
CA THR A 5 -7.99 23.81 16.33
C THR A 5 -7.30 23.58 14.98
N VAL A 6 -6.22 24.32 14.70
CA VAL A 6 -5.44 24.18 13.47
C VAL A 6 -4.86 22.78 13.35
N ASN A 7 -4.38 22.23 14.46
CA ASN A 7 -3.82 20.88 14.48
C ASN A 7 -4.89 19.83 14.15
N ARG A 8 -6.08 19.93 14.70
CA ARG A 8 -7.20 19.03 14.38
C ARG A 8 -7.58 19.12 12.91
N GLU A 9 -7.73 20.31 12.39
CA GLU A 9 -8.08 20.55 10.97
C GLU A 9 -7.07 19.93 10.03
N LEU A 10 -5.78 20.02 10.35
CA LEU A 10 -4.74 19.38 9.54
C LEU A 10 -4.89 17.86 9.49
N PHE A 11 -5.07 17.22 10.66
CA PHE A 11 -5.21 15.77 10.71
C PHE A 11 -6.53 15.30 10.10
N ASP A 12 -7.60 16.06 10.25
CA ASP A 12 -8.87 15.78 9.58
C ASP A 12 -8.71 15.84 8.06
N ALA A 13 -7.98 16.84 7.55
CA ALA A 13 -7.69 16.97 6.12
C ALA A 13 -6.85 15.80 5.60
N LEU A 14 -5.81 15.39 6.33
CA LEU A 14 -4.99 14.24 5.96
C LEU A 14 -5.82 12.95 5.91
N SER A 15 -6.67 12.74 6.91
CA SER A 15 -7.58 11.60 6.97
C SER A 15 -8.57 11.59 5.81
N LEU A 16 -9.12 12.75 5.48
CA LEU A 16 -10.07 12.92 4.38
C LEU A 16 -9.43 12.57 3.03
N VAL A 17 -8.22 13.08 2.77
CA VAL A 17 -7.48 12.76 1.54
C VAL A 17 -7.24 11.27 1.42
N ASN A 18 -6.73 10.65 2.48
CA ASN A 18 -6.44 9.22 2.48
C ASN A 18 -7.69 8.39 2.20
N ARG A 19 -8.81 8.70 2.89
CA ARG A 19 -10.07 7.97 2.73
C ARG A 19 -10.65 8.12 1.32
N LYS A 20 -10.67 9.34 0.76
CA LYS A 20 -11.19 9.60 -0.58
C LYS A 20 -10.33 8.98 -1.66
N LEU A 21 -9.01 9.07 -1.51
CA LEU A 21 -8.06 8.49 -2.46
C LEU A 21 -8.18 6.97 -2.52
N ARG A 22 -8.31 6.33 -1.35
CA ARG A 22 -8.53 4.87 -1.28
C ARG A 22 -9.81 4.44 -1.97
N ALA A 23 -10.89 5.21 -1.81
CA ALA A 23 -12.18 4.91 -2.47
C ALA A 23 -12.07 4.99 -3.99
N VAL A 24 -11.40 6.02 -4.52
CA VAL A 24 -11.16 6.17 -5.96
C VAL A 24 -10.32 5.01 -6.49
N PHE A 25 -9.24 4.70 -5.79
CA PHE A 25 -8.34 3.62 -6.18
C PHE A 25 -9.05 2.26 -6.16
N ASP A 26 -9.80 1.97 -5.11
CA ASP A 26 -10.57 0.72 -4.98
C ASP A 26 -11.58 0.56 -6.14
N ALA A 27 -12.30 1.62 -6.48
CA ALA A 27 -13.24 1.60 -7.59
C ALA A 27 -12.55 1.28 -8.93
N ARG A 28 -11.37 1.87 -9.16
CA ARG A 28 -10.61 1.68 -10.39
C ARG A 28 -9.98 0.29 -10.51
N VAL A 29 -9.46 -0.26 -9.41
CA VAL A 29 -8.86 -1.62 -9.43
C VAL A 29 -9.91 -2.70 -9.57
N LYS A 30 -11.14 -2.48 -9.09
CA LYS A 30 -12.25 -3.41 -9.26
C LYS A 30 -12.60 -3.64 -10.73
N GLU A 31 -12.46 -2.64 -11.56
CA GLU A 31 -12.66 -2.74 -13.01
C GLU A 31 -11.68 -3.75 -13.65
N ARG A 32 -10.56 -4.02 -12.99
CA ARG A 32 -9.54 -4.98 -13.42
C ARG A 32 -9.61 -6.32 -12.68
N GLY A 33 -10.71 -6.58 -11.97
CA GLY A 33 -10.90 -7.83 -11.23
C GLY A 33 -10.10 -7.93 -9.95
N LEU A 34 -9.66 -6.78 -9.40
CA LEU A 34 -8.88 -6.74 -8.16
C LEU A 34 -9.63 -6.00 -7.06
N THR A 35 -9.24 -6.31 -5.82
CA THR A 35 -9.59 -5.52 -4.64
C THR A 35 -8.38 -4.65 -4.25
N LEU A 36 -8.62 -3.61 -3.47
CA LEU A 36 -7.54 -2.79 -2.92
C LEU A 36 -6.54 -3.63 -2.12
N SER A 37 -7.01 -4.59 -1.34
CA SER A 37 -6.15 -5.47 -0.53
C SER A 37 -5.22 -6.31 -1.39
N ARG A 38 -5.72 -6.87 -2.48
CA ARG A 38 -4.90 -7.64 -3.44
C ARG A 38 -3.90 -6.75 -4.17
N ALA A 39 -4.31 -5.56 -4.57
CA ALA A 39 -3.40 -4.57 -5.18
C ALA A 39 -2.27 -4.19 -4.24
N ARG A 40 -2.56 -3.94 -2.97
CA ARG A 40 -1.54 -3.62 -1.95
C ARG A 40 -0.55 -4.77 -1.75
N ALA A 41 -1.02 -6.01 -1.77
CA ALA A 41 -0.15 -7.18 -1.68
C ALA A 41 0.80 -7.26 -2.89
N LEU A 42 0.31 -7.03 -4.09
CA LEU A 42 1.13 -6.97 -5.29
C LEU A 42 2.16 -5.84 -5.22
N PHE A 43 1.78 -4.66 -4.74
CA PHE A 43 2.72 -3.53 -4.56
C PHE A 43 3.85 -3.87 -3.59
N ALA A 44 3.54 -4.51 -2.48
CA ALA A 44 4.55 -4.95 -1.52
C ALA A 44 5.54 -5.93 -2.18
N LEU A 45 5.05 -6.86 -2.98
CA LEU A 45 5.88 -7.82 -3.70
C LEU A 45 6.69 -7.21 -4.84
N THR A 46 6.26 -6.08 -5.41
CA THR A 46 7.08 -5.35 -6.41
C THR A 46 8.31 -4.73 -5.75
N LYS A 47 8.20 -4.32 -4.50
CA LYS A 47 9.32 -3.77 -3.74
C LYS A 47 10.29 -4.86 -3.29
N LYS A 48 9.76 -5.98 -2.84
CA LYS A 48 10.53 -7.13 -2.42
C LYS A 48 9.73 -8.42 -2.65
N ASP A 49 10.10 -9.15 -3.68
CA ASP A 49 9.51 -10.46 -3.98
C ASP A 49 10.08 -11.53 -3.05
N GLY A 50 9.34 -12.59 -2.83
CA GLY A 50 9.78 -13.72 -2.02
C GLY A 50 9.66 -13.50 -0.51
N LEU A 51 8.92 -12.51 -0.07
CA LEU A 51 8.58 -12.33 1.35
C LEU A 51 7.83 -13.57 1.85
N ASN A 52 8.12 -14.01 3.08
CA ASN A 52 7.29 -15.03 3.70
C ASN A 52 5.95 -14.44 4.15
N GLN A 53 4.98 -15.30 4.46
CA GLN A 53 3.63 -14.83 4.79
C GLN A 53 3.60 -13.91 6.00
N ARG A 54 4.42 -14.16 7.01
CA ARG A 54 4.51 -13.32 8.20
C ARG A 54 5.07 -11.94 7.87
N GLU A 55 6.16 -11.88 7.12
CA GLU A 55 6.77 -10.62 6.66
C GLU A 55 5.78 -9.79 5.84
N LEU A 56 5.05 -10.45 4.94
CA LEU A 56 4.05 -9.78 4.10
C LEU A 56 2.86 -9.27 4.94
N ALA A 57 2.41 -10.03 5.91
CA ALA A 57 1.35 -9.59 6.84
C ALA A 57 1.79 -8.36 7.63
N ASP A 58 3.03 -8.34 8.12
CA ASP A 58 3.60 -7.19 8.82
C ASP A 58 3.69 -5.97 7.91
N GLU A 59 4.14 -6.15 6.67
CA GLU A 59 4.24 -5.07 5.68
C GLU A 59 2.87 -4.46 5.34
N LEU A 60 1.83 -5.28 5.30
CA LEU A 60 0.47 -4.85 5.00
C LEU A 60 -0.32 -4.43 6.24
N ASP A 61 0.26 -4.58 7.42
CA ASP A 61 -0.37 -4.30 8.72
C ASP A 61 -1.71 -5.04 8.88
N ILE A 62 -1.69 -6.34 8.58
CA ILE A 62 -2.87 -7.23 8.74
C ILE A 62 -2.47 -8.51 9.47
N GLU A 63 -3.47 -9.18 10.03
CA GLU A 63 -3.29 -10.45 10.70
C GLU A 63 -2.94 -11.57 9.70
N THR A 64 -2.10 -12.50 10.11
CA THR A 64 -1.66 -13.61 9.26
C THR A 64 -2.83 -14.44 8.70
N PRO A 65 -3.86 -14.81 9.47
CA PRO A 65 -5.01 -15.54 8.89
C PRO A 65 -5.76 -14.77 7.81
N THR A 66 -5.85 -13.44 7.95
CA THR A 66 -6.46 -12.57 6.93
C THR A 66 -5.61 -12.58 5.65
N LEU A 67 -4.29 -12.50 5.80
CA LEU A 67 -3.37 -12.58 4.68
C LEU A 67 -3.48 -13.93 3.96
N VAL A 68 -3.53 -15.04 4.69
CA VAL A 68 -3.63 -16.38 4.08
C VAL A 68 -4.85 -16.48 3.17
N ARG A 69 -6.01 -15.98 3.63
CA ARG A 69 -7.22 -15.93 2.80
C ARG A 69 -7.06 -15.06 1.56
N LEU A 70 -6.41 -13.92 1.72
CA LEU A 70 -6.10 -13.01 0.62
C LEU A 70 -5.22 -13.73 -0.43
N LEU A 71 -4.18 -14.40 0.02
CA LEU A 71 -3.25 -15.12 -0.84
C LEU A 71 -3.90 -16.33 -1.53
N ASP A 72 -4.82 -17.03 -0.86
CA ASP A 72 -5.59 -18.12 -1.46
C ASP A 72 -6.34 -17.63 -2.70
N GLY A 73 -6.98 -16.47 -2.61
CA GLY A 73 -7.68 -15.86 -3.75
C GLY A 73 -6.73 -15.43 -4.86
N MET A 74 -5.60 -14.84 -4.51
CA MET A 74 -4.60 -14.39 -5.48
C MET A 74 -3.91 -15.56 -6.18
N GLU A 75 -3.67 -16.65 -5.49
CA GLU A 75 -3.12 -17.87 -6.07
C GLU A 75 -4.12 -18.49 -7.08
N LYS A 76 -5.41 -18.51 -6.75
CA LYS A 76 -6.47 -18.95 -7.67
C LYS A 76 -6.55 -18.10 -8.93
N GLN A 77 -6.30 -16.79 -8.81
CA GLN A 77 -6.22 -15.88 -9.97
C GLN A 77 -4.95 -16.05 -10.78
N GLY A 78 -3.97 -16.81 -10.28
CA GLY A 78 -2.69 -17.02 -10.92
C GLY A 78 -1.70 -15.86 -10.78
N PHE A 79 -1.91 -14.95 -9.84
CA PHE A 79 -1.06 -13.78 -9.64
C PHE A 79 0.16 -14.06 -8.78
N ILE A 80 0.06 -15.04 -7.89
CA ILE A 80 1.15 -15.44 -7.00
C ILE A 80 1.27 -16.96 -6.92
N GLU A 81 2.42 -17.41 -6.44
CA GLU A 81 2.64 -18.79 -6.02
C GLU A 81 3.31 -18.75 -4.64
N ARG A 82 3.03 -19.76 -3.84
CA ARG A 82 3.66 -19.94 -2.53
C ARG A 82 4.67 -21.06 -2.63
N ARG A 83 5.89 -20.80 -2.18
CA ARG A 83 7.00 -21.77 -2.19
C ARG A 83 7.46 -22.03 -0.77
N VAL A 84 7.82 -23.28 -0.48
CA VAL A 84 8.42 -23.64 0.82
C VAL A 84 9.79 -22.98 0.93
N GLU A 85 10.05 -22.34 2.07
CA GLU A 85 11.34 -21.73 2.35
C GLU A 85 12.38 -22.83 2.65
N VAL A 86 13.58 -22.72 2.05
CA VAL A 86 14.63 -23.73 2.19
C VAL A 86 15.12 -23.85 3.63
N SER A 87 15.19 -22.74 4.35
CA SER A 87 15.69 -22.67 5.73
C SER A 87 14.63 -23.05 6.78
N ASP A 88 13.35 -22.93 6.46
CA ASP A 88 12.23 -23.25 7.36
C ASP A 88 11.03 -23.76 6.56
N ARG A 89 10.75 -25.06 6.68
CA ARG A 89 9.64 -25.72 5.99
C ARG A 89 8.27 -25.22 6.42
N ARG A 90 8.17 -24.54 7.56
CA ARG A 90 6.92 -23.95 8.06
C ARG A 90 6.63 -22.59 7.42
N ALA A 91 7.67 -21.90 6.97
CA ALA A 91 7.55 -20.61 6.32
C ALA A 91 7.36 -20.81 4.82
N LYS A 92 6.36 -20.14 4.27
CA LYS A 92 6.11 -20.12 2.83
C LYS A 92 6.46 -18.75 2.29
N GLN A 93 7.29 -18.73 1.27
CA GLN A 93 7.59 -17.51 0.52
C GLN A 93 6.50 -17.25 -0.50
N VAL A 94 6.17 -15.99 -0.69
CA VAL A 94 5.18 -15.53 -1.67
C VAL A 94 5.92 -14.90 -2.85
N HIS A 95 5.71 -15.43 -4.03
CA HIS A 95 6.34 -14.96 -5.25
C HIS A 95 5.27 -14.55 -6.27
N MET A 96 5.49 -13.43 -6.95
CA MET A 96 4.66 -13.07 -8.08
C MET A 96 4.95 -14.00 -9.27
N THR A 97 3.87 -14.37 -9.95
CA THR A 97 3.97 -15.02 -11.26
C THR A 97 4.22 -13.95 -12.34
N GLU A 98 4.50 -14.38 -13.56
CA GLU A 98 4.60 -13.47 -14.71
C GLU A 98 3.28 -12.68 -14.90
N LEU A 99 2.13 -13.35 -14.78
CA LEU A 99 0.83 -12.70 -14.83
C LEU A 99 0.67 -11.69 -13.70
N GLY A 100 1.08 -12.03 -12.48
CA GLY A 100 1.05 -11.12 -11.33
C GLY A 100 1.89 -9.86 -11.55
N ARG A 101 3.06 -10.00 -12.16
CA ARG A 101 3.93 -8.86 -12.52
C ARG A 101 3.28 -7.95 -13.54
N THR A 102 2.66 -8.52 -14.57
CA THR A 102 1.93 -7.77 -15.59
C THR A 102 0.79 -6.96 -14.98
N VAL A 103 0.00 -7.59 -14.12
CA VAL A 103 -1.11 -6.93 -13.42
C VAL A 103 -0.60 -5.86 -12.47
N ALA A 104 0.47 -6.14 -11.72
CA ALA A 104 1.10 -5.17 -10.82
C ALA A 104 1.57 -3.91 -11.58
N ASP A 105 2.19 -4.09 -12.73
CA ASP A 105 2.65 -2.96 -13.57
C ASP A 105 1.48 -2.10 -14.06
N GLU A 106 0.37 -2.72 -14.46
CA GLU A 106 -0.85 -2.01 -14.86
C GLU A 106 -1.42 -1.17 -13.71
N ILE A 107 -1.45 -1.75 -12.51
CA ILE A 107 -1.99 -1.07 -11.33
C ILE A 107 -1.06 0.04 -10.85
N LEU A 108 0.25 -0.13 -10.95
CA LEU A 108 1.21 0.93 -10.65
C LEU A 108 1.03 2.13 -11.58
N ARG A 109 0.83 1.89 -12.87
CA ARG A 109 0.53 2.95 -13.84
C ARG A 109 -0.78 3.65 -13.50
N LEU A 110 -1.82 2.89 -13.17
CA LEU A 110 -3.11 3.44 -12.74
C LEU A 110 -2.95 4.32 -11.49
N ALA A 111 -2.18 3.87 -10.52
CA ALA A 111 -1.89 4.65 -9.31
C ALA A 111 -1.19 5.97 -9.65
N ASP A 112 -0.21 5.94 -10.54
CA ASP A 112 0.51 7.13 -10.99
C ASP A 112 -0.40 8.10 -11.73
N GLU A 113 -1.30 7.60 -12.57
CA GLU A 113 -2.30 8.42 -13.28
C GLU A 113 -3.25 9.10 -12.29
N ILE A 114 -3.76 8.38 -11.32
CA ILE A 114 -4.64 8.93 -10.27
C ILE A 114 -3.91 10.02 -9.49
N ARG A 115 -2.67 9.77 -9.08
CA ARG A 115 -1.85 10.75 -8.34
C ARG A 115 -1.62 12.00 -9.16
N ALA A 116 -1.33 11.85 -10.44
CA ALA A 116 -1.15 13.00 -11.34
C ALA A 116 -2.45 13.81 -11.46
N GLU A 117 -3.59 13.16 -11.63
CA GLU A 117 -4.89 13.82 -11.71
C GLU A 117 -5.24 14.60 -10.45
N VAL A 118 -5.08 13.99 -9.28
CA VAL A 118 -5.42 14.63 -8.00
C VAL A 118 -4.47 15.77 -7.63
N LEU A 119 -3.27 15.81 -8.19
CA LEU A 119 -2.31 16.88 -7.95
C LEU A 119 -2.37 17.97 -9.03
N GLN A 120 -3.23 17.84 -10.01
CA GLN A 120 -3.40 18.82 -11.08
C GLN A 120 -3.75 20.20 -10.52
N GLY A 121 -3.13 21.25 -11.05
CA GLY A 121 -3.39 22.63 -10.63
C GLY A 121 -2.70 23.05 -9.34
N ILE A 122 -1.92 22.16 -8.71
CA ILE A 122 -1.17 22.48 -7.50
C ILE A 122 0.29 22.82 -7.89
N ASP A 123 0.79 23.92 -7.37
CA ASP A 123 2.14 24.40 -7.67
C ASP A 123 3.22 23.41 -7.22
N ALA A 124 4.21 23.19 -8.06
CA ALA A 124 5.29 22.25 -7.79
C ALA A 124 6.11 22.61 -6.54
N ALA A 125 6.31 23.90 -6.29
CA ALA A 125 7.03 24.36 -5.09
C ALA A 125 6.23 24.07 -3.83
N GLU A 126 4.91 24.23 -3.87
CA GLU A 126 4.02 23.90 -2.75
C GLU A 126 3.99 22.40 -2.50
N LEU A 127 3.99 21.58 -3.54
CA LEU A 127 4.08 20.12 -3.40
C LEU A 127 5.38 19.69 -2.74
N ALA A 128 6.50 20.29 -3.10
CA ALA A 128 7.79 19.98 -2.49
C ALA A 128 7.80 20.29 -0.99
N VAL A 129 7.25 21.43 -0.59
CA VAL A 129 7.11 21.82 0.82
C VAL A 129 6.18 20.87 1.55
N THR A 130 5.04 20.54 0.97
CA THR A 130 4.05 19.63 1.55
C THR A 130 4.66 18.24 1.79
N LYS A 131 5.38 17.71 0.82
CA LYS A 131 6.09 16.43 0.95
C LYS A 131 7.07 16.44 2.12
N ARG A 132 7.85 17.51 2.24
CA ARG A 132 8.82 17.68 3.33
C ARG A 132 8.12 17.73 4.69
N VAL A 133 7.05 18.49 4.80
CA VAL A 133 6.28 18.63 6.06
C VAL A 133 5.62 17.30 6.45
N VAL A 134 4.98 16.62 5.52
CA VAL A 134 4.33 15.32 5.77
C VAL A 134 5.36 14.28 6.23
N ARG A 135 6.54 14.24 5.63
CA ARG A 135 7.63 13.37 6.08
C ARG A 135 8.09 13.68 7.49
N ALA A 136 8.23 14.97 7.83
CA ALA A 136 8.59 15.39 9.19
C ALA A 136 7.53 14.94 10.21
N ILE A 137 6.26 15.05 9.87
CA ILE A 137 5.15 14.54 10.70
C ILE A 137 5.28 13.03 10.91
N ALA A 138 5.52 12.29 9.85
CA ALA A 138 5.69 10.84 9.91
C ALA A 138 6.87 10.44 10.80
N ASP A 139 7.99 11.12 10.70
CA ASP A 139 9.17 10.89 11.53
C ASP A 139 8.88 11.15 13.01
N ASN A 140 8.16 12.22 13.31
CA ASN A 140 7.76 12.53 14.68
C ASN A 140 6.82 11.47 15.27
N VAL A 141 5.86 10.99 14.48
CA VAL A 141 4.97 9.90 14.90
C VAL A 141 5.77 8.63 15.17
N GLN A 142 6.73 8.31 14.30
CA GLN A 142 7.61 7.15 14.48
C GLN A 142 8.43 7.23 15.77
N SER A 143 8.88 8.41 16.14
CA SER A 143 9.61 8.64 17.39
C SER A 143 8.74 8.37 18.62
N LEU A 144 7.49 8.81 18.59
CA LEU A 144 6.53 8.55 19.68
C LEU A 144 6.23 7.05 19.85
N ALA A 145 6.19 6.31 18.76
CA ALA A 145 5.90 4.88 18.78
C ALA A 145 7.02 4.03 19.41
N ARG A 146 8.23 4.61 19.57
CA ARG A 146 9.40 3.94 20.18
C ARG A 146 9.50 4.15 21.69
N GLU A 147 8.72 5.04 22.27
CA GLU A 147 8.64 5.31 23.71
C GLU A 147 7.64 4.37 24.38
#